data_f994a14163c7929c4fd395a3a5a9757a
#
_entry.id   f994a14163c7929c4fd395a3a5a9757a
#
_cell.length_a   1.000
_cell.length_b   1.000
_cell.length_c   1.000
_cell.angle_alpha   90.00
_cell.angle_beta   90.00
_cell.angle_gamma   90.00
#
_symmetry.space_group_name_H-M   'P 1'
#
loop_
_entity.id
_entity.type
_entity.pdbx_description
1 polymer ?
#
loop_
_entity_poly.entity_id
_entity_poly.type
_entity_poly.pdbx_seq_one_letter_code
_entity_poly.pdbx_strand_id
1 'polypeptide(L)'
;MSNRFAVLMMMWFSLVVSACTCGTPCTPGAKDCTCKEASVCDEGLVCGENKCVAPTTAGVQVSDANARGCEVLLTESAGNTVTEVTFSNGVEGAFVREAPRVAFSFVAPTDARLPSAGVGVSIAGAPSGITVSKVSCVDSAGQKLANATVTIR
;
A
#
# COMPACT_ATOMS: atom_id res chain seq x y z
N MET A 1 27.93 -60.86 53.20
CA MET A 1 26.58 -60.34 53.25
C MET A 1 26.49 -59.33 52.17
N SER A 2 25.78 -59.72 51.12
CA SER A 2 25.70 -59.00 49.82
C SER A 2 24.43 -58.15 49.79
N ASN A 3 24.54 -56.90 49.44
CA ASN A 3 23.38 -56.08 49.12
C ASN A 3 23.63 -55.40 47.80
N ARG A 4 22.95 -55.98 46.78
CA ARG A 4 22.90 -55.44 45.40
C ARG A 4 21.81 -54.43 45.33
N PHE A 5 22.14 -53.15 45.23
CA PHE A 5 21.19 -52.12 44.83
C PHE A 5 21.23 -51.98 43.31
N ALA A 6 20.16 -52.49 42.67
CA ALA A 6 19.90 -52.26 41.27
C ALA A 6 19.24 -50.88 41.14
N VAL A 7 19.92 -49.94 40.55
CA VAL A 7 19.37 -48.62 40.17
C VAL A 7 18.77 -48.79 38.80
N LEU A 8 17.44 -48.83 38.75
CA LEU A 8 16.66 -48.77 37.52
C LEU A 8 16.67 -47.29 37.03
N MET A 9 17.49 -47.01 36.05
CA MET A 9 17.48 -45.76 35.32
C MET A 9 16.31 -45.78 34.31
N MET A 10 15.17 -45.22 34.69
CA MET A 10 14.07 -44.92 33.74
C MET A 10 14.50 -43.77 32.84
N MET A 11 14.93 -44.14 31.65
CA MET A 11 15.14 -43.20 30.55
C MET A 11 13.76 -42.77 30.02
N TRP A 12 13.32 -41.56 30.44
CA TRP A 12 12.17 -40.92 29.81
C TRP A 12 12.59 -40.38 28.43
N PHE A 13 12.22 -41.11 27.42
CA PHE A 13 12.26 -40.65 26.04
C PHE A 13 11.12 -39.62 25.85
N SER A 14 11.43 -38.35 26.03
CA SER A 14 10.51 -37.27 25.60
C SER A 14 10.45 -37.26 24.07
N LEU A 15 9.39 -37.87 23.54
CA LEU A 15 9.02 -37.65 22.14
C LEU A 15 8.64 -36.19 21.98
N VAL A 16 9.55 -35.39 21.45
CA VAL A 16 9.22 -34.08 20.89
C VAL A 16 8.48 -34.34 19.59
N VAL A 17 7.16 -34.36 19.68
CA VAL A 17 6.30 -34.28 18.49
C VAL A 17 6.49 -32.88 17.93
N SER A 18 7.40 -32.72 16.98
CA SER A 18 7.43 -31.55 16.11
C SER A 18 6.10 -31.50 15.36
N ALA A 19 5.17 -30.71 15.89
CA ALA A 19 3.99 -30.33 15.13
C ALA A 19 4.48 -29.59 13.88
N CYS A 20 4.59 -30.30 12.75
CA CYS A 20 4.60 -29.67 11.45
C CYS A 20 3.30 -28.85 11.37
N THR A 21 3.38 -27.57 11.57
CA THR A 21 2.36 -26.63 11.10
C THR A 21 2.37 -26.76 9.57
N CYS A 22 1.61 -27.72 9.06
CA CYS A 22 1.26 -27.75 7.64
C CYS A 22 0.57 -26.42 7.37
N GLY A 23 1.31 -25.47 6.84
CA GLY A 23 0.75 -24.21 6.37
C GLY A 23 -0.41 -24.58 5.42
N THR A 24 -1.55 -23.95 5.63
CA THR A 24 -2.68 -24.08 4.70
C THR A 24 -2.16 -23.90 3.28
N PRO A 25 -2.48 -24.82 2.35
CA PRO A 25 -2.01 -24.72 0.98
C PRO A 25 -2.40 -23.35 0.43
N CYS A 26 -1.39 -22.62 -0.06
CA CYS A 26 -1.57 -21.27 -0.52
C CYS A 26 -2.31 -21.28 -1.85
N THR A 27 -3.58 -20.88 -1.84
CA THR A 27 -4.39 -20.78 -3.05
C THR A 27 -4.02 -19.50 -3.79
N PRO A 28 -3.61 -19.55 -5.07
CA PRO A 28 -3.35 -18.35 -5.85
C PRO A 28 -4.52 -17.37 -5.79
N GLY A 29 -4.24 -16.09 -5.56
CA GLY A 29 -5.25 -15.04 -5.39
C GLY A 29 -5.61 -14.73 -3.94
N ALA A 30 -5.46 -15.68 -3.01
CA ALA A 30 -5.74 -15.46 -1.61
C ALA A 30 -4.68 -14.58 -0.94
N LYS A 31 -5.03 -13.97 0.18
CA LYS A 31 -4.14 -13.09 0.95
C LYS A 31 -2.81 -13.79 1.25
N ASP A 32 -1.71 -13.06 1.07
CA ASP A 32 -0.31 -13.49 1.25
C ASP A 32 0.16 -14.62 0.32
N CYS A 33 -0.71 -15.07 -0.60
CA CYS A 33 -0.41 -16.05 -1.63
C CYS A 33 -0.03 -15.39 -2.95
N THR A 34 0.46 -16.19 -3.91
CA THR A 34 0.80 -15.70 -5.25
C THR A 34 -0.43 -15.15 -5.95
N CYS A 35 -0.22 -14.11 -6.76
CA CYS A 35 -1.27 -13.60 -7.63
C CYS A 35 -1.69 -14.67 -8.65
N LYS A 36 -2.95 -14.62 -9.09
CA LYS A 36 -3.46 -15.36 -10.24
C LYS A 36 -2.83 -14.83 -11.53
N GLU A 37 -3.10 -15.47 -12.65
CA GLU A 37 -2.71 -14.96 -13.97
C GLU A 37 -3.18 -13.51 -14.16
N ALA A 38 -2.40 -12.75 -14.93
CA ALA A 38 -2.61 -11.31 -15.17
C ALA A 38 -2.59 -10.43 -13.90
N SER A 39 -1.87 -10.85 -12.84
CA SER A 39 -1.74 -10.09 -11.58
C SER A 39 -3.07 -9.88 -10.84
N VAL A 40 -4.02 -10.81 -10.95
CA VAL A 40 -5.32 -10.75 -10.29
C VAL A 40 -5.24 -11.39 -8.90
N CYS A 41 -5.94 -10.80 -7.94
CA CYS A 41 -6.15 -11.31 -6.59
C CYS A 41 -7.65 -11.53 -6.30
N ASP A 42 -7.96 -12.15 -5.17
CA ASP A 42 -9.33 -12.24 -4.70
C ASP A 42 -9.87 -10.85 -4.31
N GLU A 43 -11.19 -10.74 -4.16
CA GLU A 43 -11.86 -9.47 -3.89
C GLU A 43 -11.25 -8.74 -2.69
N GLY A 44 -11.01 -7.44 -2.84
CA GLY A 44 -10.41 -6.59 -1.81
C GLY A 44 -8.89 -6.69 -1.66
N LEU A 45 -8.22 -7.50 -2.49
CA LEU A 45 -6.78 -7.65 -2.51
C LEU A 45 -6.18 -7.12 -3.80
N VAL A 46 -4.92 -6.70 -3.74
CA VAL A 46 -4.15 -6.23 -4.90
C VAL A 46 -2.84 -7.00 -5.02
N CYS A 47 -2.38 -7.18 -6.25
CA CYS A 47 -1.11 -7.86 -6.51
C CYS A 47 0.06 -6.90 -6.33
N GLY A 48 0.87 -7.14 -5.30
CA GLY A 48 2.15 -6.46 -5.08
C GLY A 48 3.27 -7.48 -4.98
N GLU A 49 4.34 -7.32 -5.75
CA GLU A 49 5.49 -8.26 -5.79
C GLU A 49 5.09 -9.75 -5.91
N ASN A 50 4.15 -10.03 -6.81
CA ASN A 50 3.61 -11.38 -7.03
C ASN A 50 2.92 -12.01 -5.79
N LYS A 51 2.50 -11.20 -4.83
CA LYS A 51 1.68 -11.61 -3.68
C LYS A 51 0.41 -10.78 -3.60
N CYS A 52 -0.67 -11.40 -3.18
CA CYS A 52 -1.93 -10.73 -2.94
C CYS A 52 -1.94 -10.13 -1.53
N VAL A 53 -2.01 -8.80 -1.45
CA VAL A 53 -1.99 -8.05 -0.20
C VAL A 53 -3.20 -7.12 -0.11
N ALA A 54 -3.62 -6.80 1.12
CA ALA A 54 -4.60 -5.75 1.32
C ALA A 54 -3.96 -4.40 0.97
N PRO A 55 -4.60 -3.56 0.14
CA PRO A 55 -4.08 -2.23 -0.14
C PRO A 55 -4.15 -1.34 1.10
N THR A 56 -3.16 -0.47 1.24
CA THR A 56 -3.20 0.64 2.20
C THR A 56 -3.65 1.89 1.46
N THR A 57 -4.69 2.56 1.94
CA THR A 57 -5.13 3.83 1.37
C THR A 57 -4.49 4.98 2.14
N ALA A 58 -3.81 5.85 1.44
CA ALA A 58 -3.21 7.06 1.96
C ALA A 58 -3.90 8.29 1.34
N GLY A 59 -4.11 9.33 2.16
CA GLY A 59 -4.68 10.59 1.69
C GLY A 59 -3.63 11.49 1.06
N VAL A 60 -4.02 12.22 0.03
CA VAL A 60 -3.20 13.28 -0.58
C VAL A 60 -3.52 14.61 0.09
N GLN A 61 -2.50 15.26 0.64
CA GLN A 61 -2.62 16.57 1.28
C GLN A 61 -1.85 17.61 0.50
N VAL A 62 -2.50 18.73 0.19
CA VAL A 62 -1.88 19.89 -0.45
C VAL A 62 -1.64 20.96 0.61
N SER A 63 -0.42 21.50 0.68
CA SER A 63 -0.03 22.48 1.70
C SER A 63 -0.67 23.85 1.50
N ASP A 64 -0.96 24.26 0.26
CA ASP A 64 -1.47 25.59 -0.05
C ASP A 64 -3.01 25.57 -0.12
N ALA A 65 -3.64 26.35 0.76
CA ALA A 65 -5.10 26.46 0.84
C ALA A 65 -5.74 27.17 -0.39
N ASN A 66 -4.95 27.85 -1.21
CA ASN A 66 -5.44 28.48 -2.43
C ASN A 66 -5.40 27.55 -3.64
N ALA A 67 -4.77 26.39 -3.50
CA ALA A 67 -4.72 25.42 -4.58
C ALA A 67 -6.12 25.00 -5.01
N ARG A 68 -6.34 24.96 -6.32
CA ARG A 68 -7.59 24.49 -6.94
C ARG A 68 -7.37 23.33 -7.88
N GLY A 69 -6.20 23.19 -8.42
CA GLY A 69 -5.80 22.02 -9.20
C GLY A 69 -4.32 21.73 -9.00
N CYS A 70 -3.97 20.45 -9.04
CA CYS A 70 -2.59 20.00 -8.95
C CYS A 70 -2.32 18.87 -9.94
N GLU A 71 -1.09 18.86 -10.43
CA GLU A 71 -0.46 17.75 -11.11
C GLU A 71 0.62 17.19 -10.20
N VAL A 72 0.62 15.89 -10.00
CA VAL A 72 1.54 15.20 -9.12
C VAL A 72 2.18 14.03 -9.85
N LEU A 73 3.49 13.92 -9.71
CA LEU A 73 4.26 12.76 -10.15
C LEU A 73 4.79 12.04 -8.92
N LEU A 74 4.47 10.78 -8.82
CA LEU A 74 5.01 9.86 -7.81
C LEU A 74 6.05 8.94 -8.43
N THR A 75 6.94 8.46 -7.59
CA THR A 75 7.86 7.36 -7.91
C THR A 75 7.68 6.26 -6.88
N GLU A 76 7.49 5.04 -7.37
CA GLU A 76 7.37 3.81 -6.59
C GLU A 76 8.76 3.26 -6.29
N SER A 77 9.04 2.89 -5.05
CA SER A 77 10.22 2.08 -4.71
C SER A 77 9.89 0.59 -4.83
N ALA A 78 10.91 -0.26 -4.87
CA ALA A 78 10.72 -1.72 -4.91
C ALA A 78 9.78 -2.18 -3.78
N GLY A 79 8.87 -3.08 -4.09
CA GLY A 79 7.88 -3.60 -3.15
C GLY A 79 6.66 -2.72 -2.91
N ASN A 80 6.58 -1.57 -3.55
CA ASN A 80 5.48 -0.63 -3.33
C ASN A 80 4.88 -0.21 -4.67
N THR A 81 3.59 -0.45 -4.82
CA THR A 81 2.87 -0.22 -6.08
C THR A 81 1.61 0.59 -5.82
N VAL A 82 1.46 1.71 -6.49
CA VAL A 82 0.18 2.44 -6.53
C VAL A 82 -0.78 1.68 -7.44
N THR A 83 -1.86 1.19 -6.88
CA THR A 83 -2.84 0.37 -7.59
C THR A 83 -4.01 1.19 -8.10
N GLU A 84 -4.35 2.27 -7.40
CA GLU A 84 -5.46 3.14 -7.73
C GLU A 84 -5.24 4.54 -7.18
N VAL A 85 -5.79 5.55 -7.84
CA VAL A 85 -5.98 6.90 -7.30
C VAL A 85 -7.48 7.20 -7.36
N THR A 86 -8.07 7.47 -6.20
CA THR A 86 -9.50 7.74 -6.05
C THR A 86 -9.74 9.23 -5.84
N PHE A 87 -10.83 9.72 -6.41
CA PHE A 87 -11.27 11.10 -6.27
C PHE A 87 -12.66 11.12 -5.65
N SER A 88 -12.87 11.97 -4.65
CA SER A 88 -14.12 12.04 -3.88
C SER A 88 -14.44 13.48 -3.48
N ASN A 89 -15.59 13.69 -2.83
CA ASN A 89 -16.02 14.99 -2.34
C ASN A 89 -16.07 16.09 -3.43
N GLY A 90 -16.45 15.71 -4.65
CA GLY A 90 -16.54 16.63 -5.78
C GLY A 90 -15.18 16.98 -6.41
N VAL A 91 -14.07 16.41 -5.95
CA VAL A 91 -12.79 16.50 -6.64
C VAL A 91 -12.85 15.62 -7.88
N GLU A 92 -12.48 16.17 -9.02
CA GLU A 92 -12.37 15.46 -10.28
C GLU A 92 -10.89 15.26 -10.63
N GLY A 93 -10.56 14.15 -11.27
CA GLY A 93 -9.17 13.88 -11.62
C GLY A 93 -9.01 12.68 -12.53
N ALA A 94 -7.78 12.47 -12.93
CA ALA A 94 -7.35 11.32 -13.71
C ALA A 94 -5.97 10.89 -13.27
N PHE A 95 -5.65 9.61 -13.45
CA PHE A 95 -4.31 9.12 -13.22
C PHE A 95 -3.85 8.16 -14.32
N VAL A 96 -2.56 8.07 -14.48
CA VAL A 96 -1.88 7.11 -15.35
C VAL A 96 -0.69 6.52 -14.59
N ARG A 97 -0.47 5.24 -14.73
CA ARG A 97 0.65 4.52 -14.15
C ARG A 97 1.52 3.91 -15.25
N GLU A 98 2.79 4.24 -15.23
CA GLU A 98 3.84 3.61 -16.03
C GLU A 98 5.03 3.33 -15.11
N ALA A 99 5.05 2.14 -14.55
CA ALA A 99 5.99 1.76 -13.48
C ALA A 99 7.45 2.12 -13.83
N PRO A 100 8.19 2.70 -12.91
CA PRO A 100 7.87 2.98 -11.51
C PRO A 100 7.21 4.35 -11.26
N ARG A 101 6.60 4.95 -12.26
CA ARG A 101 6.02 6.30 -12.19
C ARG A 101 4.50 6.25 -12.21
N VAL A 102 3.90 7.12 -11.39
CA VAL A 102 2.46 7.38 -11.39
C VAL A 102 2.25 8.88 -11.49
N ALA A 103 1.55 9.32 -12.52
CA ALA A 103 1.13 10.69 -12.67
C ALA A 103 -0.37 10.79 -12.43
N PHE A 104 -0.80 11.79 -11.68
CA PHE A 104 -2.21 12.12 -11.56
C PHE A 104 -2.42 13.62 -11.49
N SER A 105 -3.58 14.03 -11.96
CA SER A 105 -4.03 15.41 -11.87
C SER A 105 -5.40 15.44 -11.23
N PHE A 106 -5.69 16.49 -10.52
CA PHE A 106 -6.99 16.69 -9.88
C PHE A 106 -7.32 18.15 -9.73
N VAL A 107 -8.62 18.43 -9.70
CA VAL A 107 -9.17 19.77 -9.55
C VAL A 107 -10.30 19.75 -8.53
N ALA A 108 -10.32 20.76 -7.66
CA ALA A 108 -11.41 20.97 -6.72
C ALA A 108 -12.57 21.68 -7.40
N PRO A 109 -13.84 21.41 -6.99
CA PRO A 109 -14.97 22.21 -7.39
C PRO A 109 -14.73 23.70 -7.02
N THR A 110 -15.41 24.58 -7.76
CA THR A 110 -15.20 26.06 -7.75
C THR A 110 -15.20 26.68 -6.35
N ASP A 111 -15.93 26.11 -5.40
CA ASP A 111 -16.11 26.64 -4.04
C ASP A 111 -15.38 25.85 -2.95
N ALA A 112 -14.73 24.73 -3.32
CA ALA A 112 -14.02 23.91 -2.37
C ALA A 112 -12.52 24.20 -2.41
N ARG A 113 -11.93 24.41 -1.24
CA ARG A 113 -10.49 24.32 -1.07
C ARG A 113 -10.10 22.86 -1.23
N LEU A 114 -8.97 22.57 -1.87
CA LEU A 114 -8.47 21.19 -1.92
C LEU A 114 -8.28 20.70 -0.49
N PRO A 115 -9.22 19.92 0.04
CA PRO A 115 -9.08 19.38 1.37
C PRO A 115 -8.15 18.19 1.29
N SER A 116 -7.59 17.89 2.40
CA SER A 116 -6.85 16.66 2.64
C SER A 116 -7.65 15.36 2.40
N ALA A 117 -8.94 15.43 2.09
CA ALA A 117 -9.83 14.29 2.06
C ALA A 117 -10.47 13.98 0.69
N GLY A 118 -10.06 14.67 -0.37
CA GLY A 118 -10.67 14.48 -1.71
C GLY A 118 -9.91 13.54 -2.62
N VAL A 119 -8.66 13.21 -2.33
CA VAL A 119 -7.83 12.33 -3.17
C VAL A 119 -7.20 11.26 -2.31
N GLY A 120 -7.41 10.01 -2.68
CA GLY A 120 -6.84 8.83 -2.04
C GLY A 120 -5.91 8.08 -2.98
N VAL A 121 -4.85 7.50 -2.45
CA VAL A 121 -3.91 6.65 -3.19
C VAL A 121 -3.91 5.27 -2.53
N SER A 122 -4.32 4.27 -3.27
CA SER A 122 -4.29 2.87 -2.83
C SER A 122 -2.94 2.25 -3.20
N ILE A 123 -2.27 1.67 -2.21
CA ILE A 123 -0.89 1.20 -2.32
C ILE A 123 -0.83 -0.26 -1.90
N ALA A 124 -0.30 -1.11 -2.78
CA ALA A 124 0.18 -2.43 -2.42
C ALA A 124 1.58 -2.26 -1.84
N GLY A 125 1.72 -2.38 -0.51
CA GLY A 125 2.96 -2.12 0.21
C GLY A 125 2.83 -0.98 1.23
N ALA A 126 3.95 -0.37 1.56
CA ALA A 126 4.00 0.72 2.55
C ALA A 126 3.93 2.11 1.87
N PRO A 127 3.10 3.05 2.39
CA PRO A 127 3.05 4.41 1.87
C PRO A 127 4.41 5.13 1.85
N SER A 128 5.29 4.81 2.79
CA SER A 128 6.67 5.34 2.83
C SER A 128 7.53 4.96 1.64
N GLY A 129 7.13 3.94 0.87
CA GLY A 129 7.79 3.54 -0.37
C GLY A 129 7.35 4.36 -1.59
N ILE A 130 6.43 5.30 -1.42
CA ILE A 130 5.97 6.19 -2.49
C ILE A 130 6.52 7.59 -2.26
N THR A 131 7.27 8.09 -3.22
CA THR A 131 7.90 9.41 -3.15
C THR A 131 7.21 10.38 -4.11
N VAL A 132 6.88 11.58 -3.62
CA VAL A 132 6.41 12.67 -4.46
C VAL A 132 7.63 13.29 -5.18
N SER A 133 7.72 13.09 -6.49
CA SER A 133 8.87 13.51 -7.32
C SER A 133 8.68 14.88 -7.94
N LYS A 134 7.43 15.25 -8.24
CA LYS A 134 7.11 16.56 -8.81
C LYS A 134 5.69 16.98 -8.44
N VAL A 135 5.53 18.27 -8.19
CA VAL A 135 4.22 18.90 -7.93
C VAL A 135 4.13 20.19 -8.75
N SER A 136 2.97 20.42 -9.32
CA SER A 136 2.60 21.69 -9.91
C SER A 136 1.16 21.98 -9.55
N CYS A 137 0.92 23.03 -8.76
CA CYS A 137 -0.43 23.43 -8.38
C CYS A 137 -0.76 24.83 -8.91
N VAL A 138 -2.04 25.08 -9.12
CA VAL A 138 -2.59 26.36 -9.56
C VAL A 138 -3.72 26.80 -8.64
N ASP A 139 -3.92 28.10 -8.55
CA ASP A 139 -5.05 28.74 -7.86
C ASP A 139 -6.32 28.81 -8.77
N SER A 140 -7.35 29.48 -8.28
CA SER A 140 -8.62 29.67 -9.01
C SER A 140 -8.49 30.54 -10.28
N ALA A 141 -7.43 31.34 -10.40
CA ALA A 141 -7.13 32.13 -11.57
C ALA A 141 -6.20 31.38 -12.56
N GLY A 142 -5.84 30.14 -12.26
CA GLY A 142 -4.88 29.36 -13.04
C GLY A 142 -3.41 29.79 -12.84
N GLN A 143 -3.14 30.61 -11.83
CA GLN A 143 -1.79 31.07 -11.53
C GLN A 143 -1.03 29.98 -10.77
N LYS A 144 0.19 29.72 -11.19
CA LYS A 144 1.05 28.70 -10.56
C LYS A 144 1.42 29.11 -9.12
N LEU A 145 1.23 28.17 -8.19
CA LEU A 145 1.61 28.30 -6.79
C LEU A 145 3.03 27.78 -6.60
N ALA A 146 3.99 28.70 -6.38
CA ALA A 146 5.42 28.38 -6.38
C ALA A 146 5.85 27.46 -5.21
N ASN A 147 5.15 27.52 -4.07
CA ASN A 147 5.52 26.84 -2.83
C ASN A 147 4.53 25.72 -2.43
N ALA A 148 3.58 25.35 -3.30
CA ALA A 148 2.67 24.29 -3.00
C ALA A 148 3.42 22.94 -2.98
N THR A 149 3.23 22.19 -1.90
CA THR A 149 3.74 20.82 -1.74
C THR A 149 2.60 19.85 -1.58
N VAL A 150 2.85 18.61 -1.93
CA VAL A 150 1.92 17.50 -1.76
C VAL A 150 2.58 16.44 -0.87
N THR A 151 1.83 15.92 0.08
CA THR A 151 2.24 14.78 0.92
C THR A 151 1.22 13.67 0.83
N ILE A 152 1.68 12.43 0.95
CA ILE A 152 0.87 11.20 1.00
C ILE A 152 0.95 10.66 2.42
N ARG A 153 -0.21 10.50 3.08
CA ARG A 153 -0.29 10.09 4.50
C ARG A 153 -1.40 9.09 4.74
#